data_6f1262b071b3626333e86fc340617493
#
_entry.id   6f1262b071b3626333e86fc340617493
#
_cell.length_a   1.000
_cell.length_b   1.000
_cell.length_c   1.000
_cell.angle_alpha   90.00
_cell.angle_beta   90.00
_cell.angle_gamma   90.00
#
_symmetry.space_group_name_H-M   'P 1'
#
loop_
_entity.id
_entity.type
_entity.pdbx_description
1 polymer ?
#
loop_
_entity_poly.entity_id
_entity_poly.type
_entity_poly.pdbx_seq_one_letter_code
_entity_poly.pdbx_strand_id
1 'polypeptide(L)'
;MAFPASFQKGKTIDDLIVISPDVFRENRGAIWTSYEKAEYEAALGLAFNHDKFSISRQNVLRGIHGDTRTWKLISCPFGDITVVLADMREESTSYLKHEMFRLDEENKIQILVPPMVGNSFYVHSETAVYFYKLSYEGAYSDVDDQFTVAWNDSRLNIKWPCEAPILSDRDARLA
;
A
#
# COMPACT_ATOMS: atom_id res chain seq x y z
N MET A 1 -16.69 -16.48 -15.20
CA MET A 1 -17.30 -15.19 -14.83
C MET A 1 -16.18 -14.19 -14.71
N ALA A 2 -16.28 -13.02 -15.35
CA ALA A 2 -15.35 -11.93 -15.11
C ALA A 2 -15.88 -11.13 -13.90
N PHE A 3 -15.01 -10.76 -12.98
CA PHE A 3 -15.30 -9.88 -11.87
C PHE A 3 -14.51 -8.59 -12.08
N PRO A 4 -15.05 -7.61 -12.83
CA PRO A 4 -14.35 -6.38 -13.16
C PRO A 4 -14.07 -5.56 -11.89
N ALA A 5 -13.00 -4.79 -11.93
CA ALA A 5 -12.67 -3.86 -10.86
C ALA A 5 -13.12 -2.44 -11.20
N SER A 6 -13.39 -1.62 -10.18
CA SER A 6 -13.57 -0.18 -10.33
C SER A 6 -12.29 0.55 -9.93
N PHE A 7 -11.92 1.60 -10.67
CA PHE A 7 -10.71 2.38 -10.49
C PHE A 7 -11.07 3.84 -10.17
N GLN A 8 -10.63 4.35 -9.02
CA GLN A 8 -10.93 5.70 -8.56
C GLN A 8 -9.64 6.41 -8.13
N LYS A 9 -9.50 7.68 -8.46
CA LYS A 9 -8.37 8.49 -7.99
C LYS A 9 -8.40 8.67 -6.48
N GLY A 10 -7.21 8.76 -5.87
CA GLY A 10 -7.05 9.22 -4.49
C GLY A 10 -7.65 10.62 -4.29
N LYS A 11 -7.87 10.98 -3.04
CA LYS A 11 -8.51 12.27 -2.70
C LYS A 11 -7.51 13.43 -2.65
N THR A 12 -6.27 13.13 -2.29
CA THR A 12 -5.26 14.14 -1.94
C THR A 12 -3.97 13.97 -2.71
N ILE A 13 -3.55 12.71 -2.91
CA ILE A 13 -2.27 12.38 -3.55
C ILE A 13 -2.52 12.09 -5.02
N ASP A 14 -1.88 12.86 -5.90
CA ASP A 14 -1.97 12.66 -7.35
C ASP A 14 -1.39 11.29 -7.75
N ASP A 15 -1.99 10.68 -8.78
CA ASP A 15 -1.66 9.36 -9.35
C ASP A 15 -1.92 8.17 -8.42
N LEU A 16 -2.39 8.39 -7.20
CA LEU A 16 -2.88 7.31 -6.35
C LEU A 16 -4.23 6.83 -6.87
N ILE A 17 -4.37 5.51 -7.02
CA ILE A 17 -5.62 4.90 -7.52
C ILE A 17 -6.11 3.87 -6.51
N VAL A 18 -7.34 4.03 -6.06
CA VAL A 18 -8.05 3.05 -5.24
C VAL A 18 -8.82 2.12 -6.17
N ILE A 19 -8.62 0.82 -6.00
CA ILE A 19 -9.20 -0.22 -6.85
C ILE A 19 -10.09 -1.11 -5.98
N SER A 20 -11.36 -1.22 -6.36
CA SER A 20 -12.31 -2.08 -5.68
C SER A 20 -12.73 -3.20 -6.64
N PRO A 21 -12.33 -4.45 -6.38
CA PRO A 21 -12.76 -5.59 -7.19
C PRO A 21 -14.25 -5.87 -6.98
N ASP A 22 -14.90 -6.42 -8.00
CA ASP A 22 -16.22 -7.05 -7.82
C ASP A 22 -16.04 -8.38 -7.08
N VAL A 23 -16.82 -8.60 -6.03
CA VAL A 23 -16.69 -9.75 -5.12
C VAL A 23 -17.97 -10.58 -5.17
N PHE A 24 -17.88 -11.76 -5.71
CA PHE A 24 -18.98 -12.74 -5.62
C PHE A 24 -18.93 -13.45 -4.26
N ARG A 25 -20.06 -13.39 -3.52
CA ARG A 25 -20.21 -14.00 -2.19
C ARG A 25 -21.28 -15.08 -2.20
N GLU A 26 -21.00 -16.20 -1.56
CA GLU A 26 -21.91 -17.33 -1.40
C GLU A 26 -21.67 -18.06 -0.06
N ASN A 27 -22.43 -19.15 0.20
CA ASN A 27 -22.32 -19.89 1.46
C ASN A 27 -20.94 -20.51 1.74
N ARG A 28 -20.10 -20.72 0.72
CA ARG A 28 -18.73 -21.25 0.86
C ARG A 28 -17.70 -20.15 1.11
N GLY A 29 -18.08 -18.87 0.98
CA GLY A 29 -17.19 -17.72 1.11
C GLY A 29 -17.28 -16.76 -0.07
N ALA A 30 -16.15 -16.21 -0.48
CA ALA A 30 -16.09 -15.21 -1.52
C ALA A 30 -15.03 -15.54 -2.58
N ILE A 31 -15.29 -15.14 -3.83
CA ILE A 31 -14.32 -15.20 -4.92
C ILE A 31 -14.29 -13.86 -5.64
N TRP A 32 -13.11 -13.40 -5.98
CA TRP A 32 -12.89 -12.17 -6.74
C TRP A 32 -11.64 -12.32 -7.59
N THR A 33 -11.49 -11.46 -8.61
CA THR A 33 -10.26 -11.34 -9.39
C THR A 33 -9.41 -10.23 -8.74
N SER A 34 -8.24 -10.60 -8.22
CA SER A 34 -7.30 -9.64 -7.63
C SER A 34 -6.42 -8.96 -8.68
N TYR A 35 -6.26 -9.57 -9.84
CA TYR A 35 -5.49 -9.03 -10.95
C TYR A 35 -5.85 -9.77 -12.25
N GLU A 36 -6.23 -9.04 -13.26
CA GLU A 36 -6.33 -9.51 -14.64
C GLU A 36 -5.46 -8.58 -15.50
N LYS A 37 -4.49 -9.17 -16.20
CA LYS A 37 -3.44 -8.42 -16.87
C LYS A 37 -3.99 -7.39 -17.87
N ALA A 38 -4.88 -7.80 -18.76
CA ALA A 38 -5.38 -6.91 -19.81
C ALA A 38 -6.22 -5.76 -19.24
N GLU A 39 -7.05 -6.02 -18.24
CA GLU A 39 -7.85 -5.00 -17.55
C GLU A 39 -6.96 -3.99 -16.82
N TYR A 40 -6.00 -4.47 -16.02
CA TYR A 40 -5.14 -3.60 -15.21
C TYR A 40 -4.14 -2.82 -16.07
N GLU A 41 -3.53 -3.44 -17.08
CA GLU A 41 -2.64 -2.71 -18.01
C GLU A 41 -3.40 -1.65 -18.80
N ALA A 42 -4.62 -1.94 -19.24
CA ALA A 42 -5.46 -0.96 -19.94
C ALA A 42 -5.88 0.23 -19.05
N ALA A 43 -6.20 -0.05 -17.77
CA ALA A 43 -6.66 0.98 -16.84
C ALA A 43 -5.51 1.82 -16.25
N LEU A 44 -4.33 1.21 -16.00
CA LEU A 44 -3.23 1.81 -15.26
C LEU A 44 -2.04 2.21 -16.14
N GLY A 45 -1.94 1.66 -17.37
CA GLY A 45 -0.77 1.89 -18.23
C GLY A 45 0.52 1.23 -17.73
N LEU A 46 0.44 0.23 -16.83
CA LEU A 46 1.57 -0.37 -16.13
C LEU A 46 1.58 -1.88 -16.30
N ALA A 47 2.76 -2.45 -16.58
CA ALA A 47 3.01 -3.88 -16.55
C ALA A 47 3.64 -4.28 -15.21
N PHE A 48 3.02 -5.21 -14.49
CA PHE A 48 3.53 -5.71 -13.22
C PHE A 48 4.38 -6.95 -13.42
N ASN A 49 5.54 -7.00 -12.78
CA ASN A 49 6.57 -8.01 -13.02
C ASN A 49 7.11 -8.72 -11.76
N HIS A 50 6.66 -8.32 -10.54
CA HIS A 50 7.16 -8.87 -9.29
C HIS A 50 6.07 -8.90 -8.22
N ASP A 51 5.88 -10.06 -7.59
CA ASP A 51 4.97 -10.25 -6.45
C ASP A 51 5.75 -10.47 -5.17
N LYS A 52 5.34 -9.80 -4.08
CA LYS A 52 5.97 -9.91 -2.77
C LYS A 52 4.91 -9.92 -1.67
N PHE A 53 5.14 -10.75 -0.65
CA PHE A 53 4.29 -10.81 0.54
C PHE A 53 5.09 -10.45 1.78
N SER A 54 4.42 -9.86 2.78
CA SER A 54 4.92 -9.82 4.14
C SER A 54 3.84 -10.28 5.11
N ILE A 55 4.25 -11.01 6.15
CA ILE A 55 3.40 -11.42 7.26
C ILE A 55 3.84 -10.62 8.47
N SER A 56 2.89 -10.03 9.19
CA SER A 56 3.15 -9.22 10.37
C SER A 56 2.15 -9.52 11.47
N ARG A 57 2.62 -9.51 12.71
CA ARG A 57 1.78 -9.69 13.89
C ARG A 57 1.16 -8.37 14.34
N GLN A 58 0.20 -8.44 15.24
CA GLN A 58 -0.47 -7.31 15.85
C GLN A 58 0.52 -6.27 16.40
N ASN A 59 0.13 -5.00 16.32
CA ASN A 59 0.90 -3.83 16.76
C ASN A 59 2.20 -3.55 15.98
N VAL A 60 2.51 -4.32 14.93
CA VAL A 60 3.63 -4.00 14.05
C VAL A 60 3.26 -2.81 13.17
N LEU A 61 4.18 -1.84 13.06
CA LEU A 61 4.17 -0.79 12.05
C LEU A 61 5.41 -0.96 11.17
N ARG A 62 5.22 -0.93 9.85
CA ARG A 62 6.30 -0.94 8.86
C ARG A 62 6.22 0.34 8.04
N GLY A 63 7.33 1.03 7.90
CA GLY A 63 7.43 2.24 7.08
C GLY A 63 7.83 3.47 7.89
N ILE A 64 7.87 4.60 7.27
CA ILE A 64 7.39 4.96 5.91
C ILE A 64 8.54 4.74 4.91
N HIS A 65 8.33 3.88 3.89
CA HIS A 65 9.36 3.55 2.92
C HIS A 65 8.90 3.81 1.49
N GLY A 66 9.80 4.28 0.65
CA GLY A 66 9.55 4.46 -0.77
C GLY A 66 10.83 4.48 -1.57
N ASP A 67 10.70 4.51 -2.90
CA ASP A 67 11.80 4.61 -3.84
C ASP A 67 11.38 5.44 -5.06
N THR A 68 12.33 5.74 -5.94
CA THR A 68 12.16 6.69 -7.04
C THR A 68 11.52 6.11 -8.30
N ARG A 69 11.27 4.79 -8.38
CA ARG A 69 10.91 4.12 -9.64
C ARG A 69 9.82 3.07 -9.56
N THR A 70 9.53 2.56 -8.35
CA THR A 70 8.61 1.42 -8.22
C THR A 70 7.17 1.86 -8.01
N TRP A 71 6.30 1.48 -8.91
CA TRP A 71 4.86 1.48 -8.68
C TRP A 71 4.47 0.24 -7.86
N LYS A 72 3.61 0.41 -6.87
CA LYS A 72 3.21 -0.66 -5.96
C LYS A 72 1.69 -0.78 -5.95
N LEU A 73 1.17 -1.91 -6.42
CA LEU A 73 -0.22 -2.28 -6.18
C LEU A 73 -0.29 -3.08 -4.89
N ILE A 74 -0.87 -2.49 -3.86
CA ILE A 74 -0.90 -3.02 -2.49
C ILE A 74 -2.29 -3.52 -2.10
N SER A 75 -2.35 -4.55 -1.26
CA SER A 75 -3.59 -5.05 -0.66
C SER A 75 -3.34 -5.81 0.64
N CYS A 76 -4.41 -6.07 1.40
CA CYS A 76 -4.40 -6.92 2.58
C CYS A 76 -5.29 -8.14 2.34
N PRO A 77 -4.75 -9.26 1.80
CA PRO A 77 -5.57 -10.44 1.52
C PRO A 77 -6.05 -11.17 2.78
N PHE A 78 -5.38 -11.00 3.91
CA PHE A 78 -5.75 -11.57 5.20
C PHE A 78 -5.42 -10.62 6.35
N GLY A 79 -6.32 -10.51 7.33
CA GLY A 79 -6.18 -9.64 8.50
C GLY A 79 -6.71 -8.23 8.25
N ASP A 80 -6.24 -7.28 9.03
CA ASP A 80 -6.79 -5.95 9.14
C ASP A 80 -5.68 -4.94 9.46
N ILE A 81 -5.50 -3.95 8.60
CA ILE A 81 -4.41 -2.97 8.67
C ILE A 81 -4.91 -1.55 8.38
N THR A 82 -4.25 -0.56 8.98
CA THR A 82 -4.29 0.82 8.50
C THR A 82 -3.06 1.07 7.64
N VAL A 83 -3.28 1.41 6.38
CA VAL A 83 -2.23 1.88 5.46
C VAL A 83 -2.17 3.39 5.50
N VAL A 84 -0.96 3.94 5.53
CA VAL A 84 -0.71 5.38 5.35
C VAL A 84 0.24 5.56 4.18
N LEU A 85 -0.17 6.41 3.25
CA LEU A 85 0.58 6.79 2.07
C LEU A 85 0.91 8.28 2.17
N ALA A 86 2.20 8.62 2.11
CA ALA A 86 2.69 10.00 2.28
C ALA A 86 3.42 10.47 1.02
N ASP A 87 3.01 11.58 0.43
CA ASP A 87 3.65 12.13 -0.76
C ASP A 87 4.98 12.79 -0.40
N MET A 88 6.07 12.22 -0.91
CA MET A 88 7.43 12.72 -0.70
C MET A 88 8.01 13.37 -1.97
N ARG A 89 7.20 13.64 -2.99
CA ARG A 89 7.57 14.33 -4.23
C ARG A 89 7.59 15.83 -3.99
N GLU A 90 8.75 16.44 -3.89
CA GLU A 90 8.91 17.87 -3.58
C GLU A 90 8.18 18.80 -4.56
N GLU A 91 8.08 18.39 -5.83
CA GLU A 91 7.40 19.16 -6.88
C GLU A 91 5.87 18.95 -6.91
N SER A 92 5.33 18.05 -6.07
CA SER A 92 3.90 17.75 -6.04
C SER A 92 3.11 18.79 -5.25
N THR A 93 1.90 19.09 -5.71
CA THR A 93 0.93 19.92 -4.96
C THR A 93 0.45 19.26 -3.67
N SER A 94 0.68 17.95 -3.52
CA SER A 94 0.40 17.15 -2.32
C SER A 94 1.64 16.82 -1.50
N TYR A 95 2.79 17.46 -1.74
CA TYR A 95 4.01 17.25 -0.95
C TYR A 95 3.74 17.34 0.56
N LEU A 96 4.23 16.35 1.31
CA LEU A 96 4.01 16.15 2.75
C LEU A 96 2.56 15.95 3.18
N LYS A 97 1.62 15.79 2.25
CA LYS A 97 0.27 15.33 2.57
C LYS A 97 0.24 13.81 2.61
N HIS A 98 -0.75 13.26 3.33
CA HIS A 98 -0.94 11.82 3.39
C HIS A 98 -2.41 11.44 3.20
N GLU A 99 -2.63 10.19 2.80
CA GLU A 99 -3.94 9.52 2.83
C GLU A 99 -3.87 8.26 3.68
N MET A 100 -4.96 7.98 4.39
CA MET A 100 -5.10 6.80 5.24
C MET A 100 -6.21 5.91 4.74
N PHE A 101 -5.95 4.60 4.73
CA PHE A 101 -6.91 3.59 4.27
C PHE A 101 -6.98 2.43 5.26
N ARG A 102 -8.18 1.91 5.49
CA ARG A 102 -8.36 0.60 6.12
C ARG A 102 -8.40 -0.46 5.03
N LEU A 103 -7.45 -1.38 5.06
CA LEU A 103 -7.44 -2.55 4.20
C LEU A 103 -7.63 -3.79 5.06
N ASP A 104 -8.56 -4.64 4.66
CA ASP A 104 -8.88 -5.88 5.36
C ASP A 104 -9.34 -6.97 4.40
N GLU A 105 -9.46 -8.17 4.94
CA GLU A 105 -9.91 -9.35 4.19
C GLU A 105 -11.38 -9.28 3.74
N GLU A 106 -12.16 -8.29 4.22
CA GLU A 106 -13.56 -8.13 3.83
C GLU A 106 -13.73 -7.13 2.69
N ASN A 107 -13.05 -5.98 2.73
CA ASN A 107 -13.22 -4.92 1.73
C ASN A 107 -12.48 -5.20 0.42
N LYS A 108 -11.45 -6.06 0.40
CA LYS A 108 -10.67 -6.47 -0.78
C LYS A 108 -10.05 -5.32 -1.58
N ILE A 109 -10.01 -4.11 -1.01
CA ILE A 109 -9.50 -2.91 -1.69
C ILE A 109 -8.01 -3.09 -1.98
N GLN A 110 -7.62 -2.61 -3.16
CA GLN A 110 -6.22 -2.47 -3.55
C GLN A 110 -5.91 -0.99 -3.78
N ILE A 111 -4.66 -0.61 -3.64
CA ILE A 111 -4.24 0.77 -3.91
C ILE A 111 -2.99 0.74 -4.78
N LEU A 112 -3.04 1.47 -5.90
CA LEU A 112 -1.86 1.76 -6.69
C LEU A 112 -1.14 2.96 -6.09
N VAL A 113 0.11 2.76 -5.71
CA VAL A 113 0.99 3.75 -5.08
C VAL A 113 2.08 4.13 -6.08
N PRO A 114 2.21 5.40 -6.46
CA PRO A 114 3.25 5.85 -7.38
C PRO A 114 4.64 5.89 -6.73
N PRO A 115 5.72 5.96 -7.53
CA PRO A 115 7.06 6.25 -7.04
C PRO A 115 7.10 7.52 -6.19
N MET A 116 8.05 7.60 -5.26
CA MET A 116 8.23 8.71 -4.32
C MET A 116 7.05 8.96 -3.36
N VAL A 117 6.02 8.11 -3.36
CA VAL A 117 5.02 8.07 -2.29
C VAL A 117 5.44 7.02 -1.26
N GLY A 118 5.67 7.49 -0.04
CA GLY A 118 6.04 6.64 1.08
C GLY A 118 4.87 5.74 1.47
N ASN A 119 5.14 4.44 1.59
CA ASN A 119 4.18 3.41 1.95
C ASN A 119 4.47 2.88 3.35
N SER A 120 3.42 2.79 4.15
CA SER A 120 3.49 2.28 5.52
C SER A 120 2.18 1.63 5.93
N PHE A 121 2.24 0.73 6.91
CA PHE A 121 1.03 0.16 7.49
C PHE A 121 1.20 -0.24 8.96
N TYR A 122 0.09 -0.18 9.69
CA TYR A 122 -0.05 -0.64 11.07
C TYR A 122 -1.04 -1.81 11.14
N VAL A 123 -0.73 -2.85 11.91
CA VAL A 123 -1.50 -4.10 12.01
C VAL A 123 -2.42 -4.10 13.23
N HIS A 124 -3.73 -4.28 12.99
CA HIS A 124 -4.75 -4.35 14.05
C HIS A 124 -5.10 -5.79 14.45
N SER A 125 -5.18 -6.70 13.48
CA SER A 125 -5.47 -8.12 13.70
C SER A 125 -4.28 -8.84 14.35
N GLU A 126 -4.51 -10.03 14.90
CA GLU A 126 -3.45 -10.89 15.44
C GLU A 126 -2.33 -11.14 14.42
N THR A 127 -2.73 -11.35 13.17
CA THR A 127 -1.84 -11.52 12.02
C THR A 127 -2.44 -10.81 10.80
N ALA A 128 -1.59 -10.20 9.99
CA ALA A 128 -1.98 -9.67 8.68
C ALA A 128 -0.99 -10.08 7.60
N VAL A 129 -1.51 -10.32 6.41
CA VAL A 129 -0.73 -10.54 5.18
C VAL A 129 -0.86 -9.29 4.33
N TYR A 130 0.28 -8.65 4.05
CA TYR A 130 0.37 -7.53 3.15
C TYR A 130 0.98 -7.97 1.83
N PHE A 131 0.29 -7.71 0.74
CA PHE A 131 0.69 -8.09 -0.60
C PHE A 131 1.10 -6.87 -1.42
N TYR A 132 2.19 -7.03 -2.15
CA TYR A 132 2.70 -6.07 -3.13
C TYR A 132 2.78 -6.73 -4.50
N LYS A 133 2.19 -6.12 -5.49
CA LYS A 133 2.46 -6.39 -6.89
C LYS A 133 3.18 -5.16 -7.45
N LEU A 134 4.40 -5.34 -7.97
CA LEU A 134 5.32 -4.27 -8.29
C LEU A 134 5.51 -4.13 -9.80
N SER A 135 5.63 -2.88 -10.24
CA SER A 135 6.00 -2.50 -11.60
C SER A 135 7.20 -1.56 -11.53
N TYR A 136 8.31 -1.94 -12.16
CA TYR A 136 9.54 -1.17 -12.26
C TYR A 136 10.37 -1.62 -13.46
N GLU A 137 11.27 -0.76 -13.91
CA GLU A 137 12.26 -1.08 -14.93
C GLU A 137 13.63 -1.35 -14.29
N GLY A 138 14.41 -2.25 -14.91
CA GLY A 138 15.76 -2.57 -14.43
C GLY A 138 15.77 -3.45 -13.17
N ALA A 139 16.70 -3.17 -12.26
CA ALA A 139 16.85 -3.91 -11.02
C ALA A 139 15.82 -3.47 -9.97
N TYR A 140 15.41 -4.40 -9.12
CA TYR A 140 14.53 -4.11 -7.98
C TYR A 140 15.21 -3.16 -6.98
N SER A 141 14.49 -2.13 -6.51
CA SER A 141 14.93 -1.26 -5.43
C SER A 141 14.83 -1.99 -4.09
N ASP A 142 15.96 -2.49 -3.60
CA ASP A 142 16.01 -3.15 -2.29
C ASP A 142 16.16 -2.12 -1.16
N VAL A 143 16.33 -2.58 0.07
CA VAL A 143 16.33 -1.76 1.30
C VAL A 143 17.27 -0.56 1.22
N ASP A 144 18.46 -0.74 0.64
CA ASP A 144 19.49 0.29 0.52
C ASP A 144 19.17 1.36 -0.54
N ASP A 145 18.28 1.06 -1.49
CA ASP A 145 17.82 1.99 -2.54
C ASP A 145 16.56 2.78 -2.14
N GLN A 146 15.99 2.48 -0.96
CA GLN A 146 14.76 3.10 -0.49
C GLN A 146 15.02 4.23 0.47
N PHE A 147 14.28 5.33 0.33
CA PHE A 147 14.21 6.31 1.40
C PHE A 147 13.37 5.79 2.58
N THR A 148 13.67 6.31 3.75
CA THR A 148 12.89 6.05 4.97
C THR A 148 12.56 7.38 5.64
N VAL A 149 11.30 7.55 6.03
CA VAL A 149 10.81 8.67 6.82
C VAL A 149 10.32 8.13 8.16
N ALA A 150 10.57 8.86 9.24
CA ALA A 150 10.08 8.48 10.56
C ALA A 150 8.55 8.35 10.55
N TRP A 151 8.01 7.29 11.14
CA TRP A 151 6.57 7.08 11.22
C TRP A 151 5.85 8.21 11.98
N ASN A 152 6.56 8.85 12.92
CA ASN A 152 6.09 9.96 13.77
C ASN A 152 6.60 11.34 13.31
N ASP A 153 7.07 11.47 12.06
CA ASP A 153 7.54 12.76 11.52
C ASP A 153 6.45 13.82 11.67
N SER A 154 6.77 14.87 12.44
CA SER A 154 5.82 15.94 12.76
C SER A 154 5.34 16.72 11.53
N ARG A 155 6.11 16.75 10.45
CA ARG A 155 5.75 17.42 9.19
C ARG A 155 4.56 16.73 8.52
N LEU A 156 4.44 15.42 8.66
CA LEU A 156 3.35 14.63 8.11
C LEU A 156 2.08 14.69 8.97
N ASN A 157 2.21 14.98 10.28
CA ASN A 157 1.10 15.07 11.24
C ASN A 157 0.10 13.88 11.17
N ILE A 158 0.61 12.66 10.96
CA ILE A 158 -0.19 11.45 10.84
C ILE A 158 -0.83 11.11 12.19
N LYS A 159 -2.14 10.85 12.18
CA LYS A 159 -2.86 10.40 13.37
C LYS A 159 -2.94 8.87 13.39
N TRP A 160 -1.85 8.25 13.76
CA TRP A 160 -1.78 6.79 13.85
C TRP A 160 -2.76 6.23 14.88
N PRO A 161 -3.32 5.04 14.66
CA PRO A 161 -4.19 4.35 15.61
C PRO A 161 -3.40 3.65 16.74
N CYS A 162 -2.18 4.10 17.02
CA CYS A 162 -1.27 3.52 18.02
C CYS A 162 -0.35 4.59 18.59
N GLU A 163 0.17 4.34 19.80
CA GLU A 163 1.13 5.23 20.47
C GLU A 163 2.54 4.62 20.50
N ALA A 164 2.64 3.30 20.60
CA ALA A 164 3.91 2.56 20.73
C ALA A 164 3.91 1.30 19.86
N PRO A 165 4.09 1.43 18.53
CA PRO A 165 4.11 0.29 17.64
C PRO A 165 5.40 -0.52 17.78
N ILE A 166 5.34 -1.79 17.35
CA ILE A 166 6.52 -2.63 17.17
C ILE A 166 7.18 -2.25 15.84
N LEU A 167 8.42 -1.78 15.91
CA LEU A 167 9.20 -1.31 14.77
C LEU A 167 10.36 -2.27 14.45
N SER A 168 10.86 -2.20 13.23
CA SER A 168 12.18 -2.73 12.88
C SER A 168 13.29 -1.82 13.40
N ASP A 169 14.52 -2.33 13.50
CA ASP A 169 15.69 -1.51 13.88
C ASP A 169 15.87 -0.32 12.91
N ARG A 170 15.55 -0.50 11.62
CA ARG A 170 15.60 0.56 10.62
C ARG A 170 14.63 1.69 10.95
N ASP A 171 13.38 1.35 11.25
CA ASP A 171 12.32 2.33 11.50
C ASP A 171 12.47 3.00 12.86
N ALA A 172 12.96 2.25 13.87
CA ALA A 172 13.19 2.76 15.22
C ALA A 172 14.34 3.80 15.32
N ARG A 173 15.32 3.74 14.41
CA ARG A 173 16.44 4.71 14.40
C ARG A 173 16.04 6.13 14.03
N LEU A 174 14.90 6.30 13.40
CA LEU A 174 14.40 7.60 12.93
C LEU A 174 13.23 8.13 13.78
N ALA A 175 12.70 7.29 14.69
CA ALA A 175 11.55 7.61 15.53
C ALA A 175 11.86 8.56 16.69
#